data_00b3e4dd74e0b900b060db27f2bd7c58
#
_entry.id   00b3e4dd74e0b900b060db27f2bd7c58
#
_cell.length_a   1.000
_cell.length_b   1.000
_cell.length_c   1.000
_cell.angle_alpha   90.00
_cell.angle_beta   90.00
_cell.angle_gamma   90.00
#
_symmetry.space_group_name_H-M   'P 1'
#
loop_
_entity.id
_entity.type
_entity.pdbx_description
1 polymer ?
#
loop_
_entity_poly.entity_id
_entity_poly.type
_entity_poly.pdbx_seq_one_letter_code
_entity_poly.pdbx_strand_id
1 'polypeptide(L)'
;MSTILKTIGVVILAAASVVCFALGWVWPGVVSAALTVAFFAWAALTFQRRFIRVKSAELTLGLLDAEGKVAHFEKKQELVPLRQALADIRDRNLFTRGRLDDFEVSPGEIGERMSVGKYYIIKVVFKPPLAPGVPVSRKVAYNIYDAFTGEDVSFMFVGDYPTDDVVFRVHFPPGRTPHRTRAFVKVGAREPKASDLEASPDGNVLTWRLGRMKPGAQYHLEWSW
;
A
#
# COMPACT_ATOMS: atom_id res chain seq x y z
N MET A 1 -0.74 15.62 -18.99
CA MET A 1 -1.34 16.91 -18.58
C MET A 1 -0.31 17.67 -17.77
N SER A 2 0.18 18.81 -18.24
CA SER A 2 1.34 19.52 -17.66
C SER A 2 1.02 20.04 -16.24
N THR A 3 2.03 20.14 -15.39
CA THR A 3 1.93 20.69 -14.02
C THR A 3 1.34 22.10 -14.04
N ILE A 4 1.64 22.89 -15.06
CA ILE A 4 1.12 24.24 -15.29
C ILE A 4 -0.40 24.25 -15.38
N LEU A 5 -1.01 23.34 -16.16
CA LEU A 5 -2.48 23.29 -16.32
C LEU A 5 -3.20 22.97 -15.00
N LYS A 6 -2.57 22.16 -14.14
CA LYS A 6 -3.10 21.84 -12.81
C LYS A 6 -3.04 23.02 -11.85
N THR A 7 -1.93 23.76 -11.86
CA THR A 7 -1.76 24.96 -11.03
C THR A 7 -2.74 26.04 -11.44
N ILE A 8 -2.94 26.27 -12.72
CA ILE A 8 -3.93 27.22 -13.25
C ILE A 8 -5.35 26.85 -12.80
N GLY A 9 -5.73 25.58 -12.88
CA GLY A 9 -7.03 25.11 -12.44
C GLY A 9 -7.33 25.41 -10.96
N VAL A 10 -6.34 25.24 -10.09
CA VAL A 10 -6.47 25.54 -8.65
C VAL A 10 -6.63 27.04 -8.39
N VAL A 11 -5.84 27.85 -9.05
CA VAL A 11 -5.94 29.33 -8.90
C VAL A 11 -7.30 29.82 -9.36
N ILE A 12 -7.84 29.30 -10.45
CA ILE A 12 -9.19 29.63 -10.94
C ILE A 12 -10.27 29.23 -9.94
N LEU A 13 -10.20 28.01 -9.36
CA LEU A 13 -11.18 27.54 -8.37
C LEU A 13 -11.14 28.36 -7.08
N ALA A 14 -9.95 28.71 -6.60
CA ALA A 14 -9.80 29.56 -5.42
C ALA A 14 -10.34 30.97 -5.65
N ALA A 15 -10.04 31.57 -6.80
CA ALA A 15 -10.57 32.89 -7.19
C ALA A 15 -12.10 32.87 -7.33
N ALA A 16 -12.66 31.83 -7.95
CA ALA A 16 -14.11 31.65 -8.07
C ALA A 16 -14.79 31.55 -6.70
N SER A 17 -14.18 30.86 -5.72
CA SER A 17 -14.71 30.79 -4.35
C SER A 17 -14.82 32.17 -3.71
N VAL A 18 -13.77 32.96 -3.81
CA VAL A 18 -13.73 34.32 -3.23
C VAL A 18 -14.79 35.22 -3.87
N VAL A 19 -14.93 35.16 -5.19
CA VAL A 19 -15.94 35.93 -5.94
C VAL A 19 -17.37 35.52 -5.55
N CYS A 20 -17.66 34.22 -5.44
CA CYS A 20 -18.97 33.73 -5.04
C CYS A 20 -19.35 34.23 -3.60
N PHE A 21 -18.40 34.17 -2.66
CA PHE A 21 -18.63 34.70 -1.31
C PHE A 21 -18.85 36.20 -1.30
N ALA A 22 -18.07 36.97 -2.08
CA ALA A 22 -18.21 38.40 -2.20
C ALA A 22 -19.55 38.84 -2.79
N LEU A 23 -20.14 38.02 -3.67
CA LEU A 23 -21.45 38.24 -4.28
C LEU A 23 -22.63 37.70 -3.43
N GLY A 24 -22.36 37.19 -2.22
CA GLY A 24 -23.39 36.60 -1.35
C GLY A 24 -23.88 35.21 -1.78
N TRP A 25 -23.24 34.58 -2.73
CA TRP A 25 -23.58 33.24 -3.20
C TRP A 25 -22.91 32.17 -2.32
N VAL A 26 -23.49 31.95 -1.15
CA VAL A 26 -22.89 31.09 -0.11
C VAL A 26 -22.67 29.65 -0.60
N TRP A 27 -23.68 29.04 -1.18
CA TRP A 27 -23.59 27.61 -1.59
C TRP A 27 -22.56 27.34 -2.68
N PRO A 28 -22.49 28.07 -3.79
CA PRO A 28 -21.43 27.89 -4.78
C PRO A 28 -20.03 28.14 -4.19
N GLY A 29 -19.89 29.10 -3.28
CA GLY A 29 -18.64 29.38 -2.58
C GLY A 29 -18.17 28.20 -1.72
N VAL A 30 -19.07 27.59 -0.95
CA VAL A 30 -18.78 26.41 -0.11
C VAL A 30 -18.35 25.21 -0.96
N VAL A 31 -19.07 24.91 -2.06
CA VAL A 31 -18.73 23.81 -2.97
C VAL A 31 -17.36 24.02 -3.61
N SER A 32 -17.06 25.23 -4.06
CA SER A 32 -15.77 25.56 -4.68
C SER A 32 -14.62 25.47 -3.67
N ALA A 33 -14.82 25.89 -2.42
CA ALA A 33 -13.83 25.74 -1.35
C ALA A 33 -13.56 24.26 -1.02
N ALA A 34 -14.62 23.45 -0.91
CA ALA A 34 -14.49 22.01 -0.66
C ALA A 34 -13.73 21.28 -1.79
N LEU A 35 -14.01 21.62 -3.05
CA LEU A 35 -13.28 21.07 -4.20
C LEU A 35 -11.81 21.48 -4.20
N THR A 36 -11.51 22.71 -3.79
CA THR A 36 -10.14 23.21 -3.68
C THR A 36 -9.37 22.42 -2.60
N VAL A 37 -9.95 22.22 -1.42
CA VAL A 37 -9.35 21.43 -0.33
C VAL A 37 -9.14 19.98 -0.77
N ALA A 38 -10.14 19.37 -1.39
CA ALA A 38 -10.05 18.00 -1.91
C ALA A 38 -8.95 17.87 -2.97
N PHE A 39 -8.80 18.86 -3.85
CA PHE A 39 -7.73 18.89 -4.85
C PHE A 39 -6.34 19.02 -4.21
N PHE A 40 -6.17 19.90 -3.21
CA PHE A 40 -4.88 20.02 -2.50
C PHE A 40 -4.53 18.75 -1.73
N ALA A 41 -5.50 18.13 -1.06
CA ALA A 41 -5.30 16.86 -0.38
C ALA A 41 -4.90 15.74 -1.38
N TRP A 42 -5.59 15.66 -2.52
CA TRP A 42 -5.24 14.72 -3.59
C TRP A 42 -3.87 15.03 -4.20
N ALA A 43 -3.56 16.31 -4.46
CA ALA A 43 -2.26 16.74 -4.98
C ALA A 43 -1.13 16.42 -4.00
N ALA A 44 -1.31 16.67 -2.70
CA ALA A 44 -0.32 16.34 -1.68
C ALA A 44 -0.06 14.83 -1.61
N LEU A 45 -1.12 14.00 -1.64
CA LEU A 45 -0.99 12.55 -1.65
C LEU A 45 -0.28 12.02 -2.91
N THR A 46 -0.59 12.59 -4.08
CA THR A 46 0.06 12.20 -5.34
C THR A 46 1.49 12.72 -5.46
N PHE A 47 1.78 13.85 -4.80
CA PHE A 47 3.11 14.47 -4.81
C PHE A 47 4.11 13.63 -4.00
N GLN A 48 3.75 13.16 -2.81
CA GLN A 48 4.60 12.27 -2.02
C GLN A 48 5.00 11.00 -2.78
N ARG A 49 4.06 10.42 -3.55
CA ARG A 49 4.32 9.23 -4.38
C ARG A 49 5.37 9.42 -5.48
N ARG A 50 5.68 10.67 -5.87
CA ARG A 50 6.67 11.00 -6.89
C ARG A 50 8.08 11.17 -6.36
N PHE A 51 8.25 11.17 -5.04
CA PHE A 51 9.56 11.36 -4.41
C PHE A 51 10.23 10.07 -3.99
N ILE A 52 9.53 8.94 -4.09
CA ILE A 52 10.05 7.63 -3.71
C ILE A 52 9.89 6.68 -4.90
N ARG A 53 10.94 5.96 -5.21
CA ARG A 53 10.93 4.80 -6.09
C ARG A 53 11.34 3.58 -5.27
N VAL A 54 10.62 2.49 -5.43
CA VAL A 54 11.00 1.19 -4.90
C VAL A 54 11.54 0.37 -6.07
N LYS A 55 12.82 -0.01 -6.04
CA LYS A 55 13.42 -0.81 -7.11
C LYS A 55 12.95 -2.25 -7.05
N SER A 56 12.94 -2.81 -5.85
CA SER A 56 12.47 -4.19 -5.62
C SER A 56 11.70 -4.28 -4.32
N ALA A 57 10.77 -5.20 -4.27
CA ALA A 57 10.06 -5.58 -3.06
C ALA A 57 9.88 -7.10 -3.01
N GLU A 58 10.24 -7.69 -1.89
CA GLU A 58 9.94 -9.05 -1.55
C GLU A 58 8.95 -9.05 -0.38
N LEU A 59 7.78 -9.65 -0.60
CA LEU A 59 6.73 -9.79 0.39
C LEU A 59 6.62 -11.27 0.73
N THR A 60 6.65 -11.59 2.00
CA THR A 60 6.54 -12.97 2.49
C THR A 60 5.43 -13.04 3.54
N LEU A 61 4.48 -13.93 3.34
CA LEU A 61 3.46 -14.29 4.31
C LEU A 61 3.72 -15.74 4.73
N GLY A 62 4.11 -15.96 5.96
CA GLY A 62 4.26 -17.29 6.55
C GLY A 62 3.07 -17.61 7.46
N LEU A 63 2.30 -18.64 7.14
CA LEU A 63 1.28 -19.17 8.03
C LEU A 63 1.97 -20.11 9.04
N LEU A 64 1.94 -19.78 10.32
CA LEU A 64 2.75 -20.42 11.34
C LEU A 64 2.08 -21.63 11.97
N ASP A 65 0.76 -21.73 11.83
CA ASP A 65 -0.02 -22.87 12.37
C ASP A 65 -1.04 -23.40 11.35
N ALA A 66 -1.46 -24.64 11.53
CA ALA A 66 -2.40 -25.31 10.64
C ALA A 66 -3.82 -24.74 10.73
N GLU A 67 -4.21 -24.06 11.80
CA GLU A 67 -5.52 -23.45 11.98
C GLU A 67 -5.62 -22.07 11.31
N GLY A 68 -4.50 -21.48 10.89
CA GLY A 68 -4.45 -20.14 10.32
C GLY A 68 -4.68 -19.02 11.35
N LYS A 69 -4.40 -19.30 12.62
CA LYS A 69 -4.56 -18.33 13.70
C LYS A 69 -3.42 -17.35 13.79
N VAL A 70 -2.20 -17.79 13.44
CA VAL A 70 -1.01 -16.94 13.48
C VAL A 70 -0.31 -16.97 12.13
N ALA A 71 -0.04 -15.79 11.60
CA ALA A 71 0.80 -15.62 10.43
C ALA A 71 1.82 -14.52 10.67
N HIS A 72 2.96 -14.65 10.03
CA HIS A 72 4.02 -13.63 10.01
C HIS A 72 4.11 -13.02 8.62
N PHE A 73 4.05 -11.70 8.56
CA PHE A 73 4.26 -10.96 7.32
C PHE A 73 5.56 -10.18 7.37
N GLU A 74 6.35 -10.32 6.32
CA GLU A 74 7.58 -9.57 6.14
C GLU A 74 7.60 -8.91 4.76
N LYS A 75 8.00 -7.63 4.71
CA LYS A 75 8.20 -6.87 3.49
C LYS A 75 9.61 -6.31 3.47
N LYS A 76 10.45 -6.77 2.57
CA LYS A 76 11.78 -6.23 2.27
C LYS A 76 11.70 -5.38 1.01
N GLN A 77 12.29 -4.20 1.01
CA GLN A 77 12.25 -3.27 -0.11
C GLN A 77 13.60 -2.58 -0.29
N GLU A 78 14.00 -2.39 -1.54
CA GLU A 78 15.05 -1.42 -1.89
C GLU A 78 14.37 -0.13 -2.34
N LEU A 79 14.39 0.89 -1.50
CA LEU A 79 13.78 2.19 -1.79
C LEU A 79 14.84 3.25 -2.08
N VAL A 80 14.49 4.19 -2.97
CA VAL A 80 15.34 5.31 -3.33
C VAL A 80 14.53 6.60 -3.18
N PRO A 81 14.89 7.49 -2.24
CA PRO A 81 14.37 8.85 -2.23
C PRO A 81 14.85 9.59 -3.48
N LEU A 82 13.99 10.26 -4.25
CA LEU A 82 14.38 10.77 -5.58
C LEU A 82 14.83 12.24 -5.59
N ARG A 83 14.29 13.09 -4.74
CA ARG A 83 14.48 14.54 -4.86
C ARG A 83 14.89 15.27 -3.59
N GLN A 84 14.48 14.76 -2.45
CA GLN A 84 14.73 15.36 -1.13
C GLN A 84 14.97 14.29 -0.10
N ALA A 85 15.57 14.67 1.02
CA ALA A 85 15.72 13.78 2.16
C ALA A 85 14.36 13.27 2.65
N LEU A 86 14.25 11.98 2.85
CA LEU A 86 13.02 11.32 3.27
C LEU A 86 13.01 11.15 4.79
N ALA A 87 12.23 11.96 5.49
CA ALA A 87 12.12 11.93 6.94
C ALA A 87 11.17 10.84 7.43
N ASP A 88 10.13 10.53 6.67
CA ASP A 88 9.17 9.48 7.02
C ASP A 88 8.53 8.83 5.79
N ILE A 89 7.96 7.64 6.00
CA ILE A 89 7.18 6.90 5.00
C ILE A 89 5.94 6.30 5.67
N ARG A 90 4.83 6.28 4.93
CA ARG A 90 3.60 5.64 5.37
C ARG A 90 3.37 4.36 4.61
N ASP A 91 3.17 3.26 5.34
CA ASP A 91 2.74 1.98 4.81
C ASP A 91 1.27 1.76 5.13
N ARG A 92 0.48 1.47 4.10
CA ARG A 92 -0.90 1.04 4.26
C ARG A 92 -0.97 -0.47 4.15
N ASN A 93 -1.25 -1.12 5.26
CA ASN A 93 -1.52 -2.54 5.29
C ASN A 93 -3.03 -2.71 5.26
N LEU A 94 -3.54 -3.30 4.20
CA LEU A 94 -4.95 -3.60 4.11
C LEU A 94 -5.23 -4.82 4.97
N PHE A 95 -6.25 -4.69 5.79
CA PHE A 95 -6.60 -5.68 6.75
C PHE A 95 -8.10 -5.88 6.78
N THR A 96 -8.58 -7.10 6.63
CA THR A 96 -10.01 -7.41 6.57
C THR A 96 -10.51 -8.18 7.78
N ARG A 97 -9.65 -8.96 8.45
CA ARG A 97 -10.00 -9.77 9.64
C ARG A 97 -8.79 -9.94 10.57
N GLY A 98 -9.04 -10.15 11.87
CA GLY A 98 -8.05 -10.45 12.89
C GLY A 98 -7.32 -9.22 13.49
N ARG A 99 -6.13 -9.36 14.03
CA ARG A 99 -5.34 -8.34 14.71
C ARG A 99 -3.91 -8.31 14.18
N LEU A 100 -3.34 -7.12 14.03
CA LEU A 100 -1.92 -6.93 13.72
C LEU A 100 -1.16 -6.51 14.96
N ASP A 101 -0.01 -7.13 15.19
CA ASP A 101 0.86 -6.80 16.33
C ASP A 101 2.33 -7.12 16.03
N ASP A 102 3.20 -6.91 17.02
CA ASP A 102 4.64 -7.25 16.97
C ASP A 102 5.36 -6.62 15.77
N PHE A 103 5.11 -5.32 15.55
CA PHE A 103 5.68 -4.60 14.42
C PHE A 103 7.18 -4.37 14.60
N GLU A 104 7.95 -4.76 13.58
CA GLU A 104 9.36 -4.47 13.42
C GLU A 104 9.60 -3.62 12.18
N VAL A 105 10.48 -2.63 12.27
CA VAL A 105 10.90 -1.81 11.15
C VAL A 105 12.41 -1.58 11.18
N SER A 106 13.04 -1.58 10.01
CA SER A 106 14.47 -1.27 9.86
C SER A 106 14.75 -0.79 8.43
N PRO A 107 15.51 0.30 8.22
CA PRO A 107 15.86 1.30 9.23
C PRO A 107 14.66 2.13 9.65
N GLY A 108 14.78 2.85 10.77
CA GLY A 108 13.79 3.78 11.28
C GLY A 108 13.03 3.26 12.50
N GLU A 109 12.09 4.05 12.95
CA GLU A 109 11.26 3.82 14.12
C GLU A 109 9.78 3.98 13.76
N ILE A 110 8.90 3.27 14.43
CA ILE A 110 7.46 3.47 14.29
C ILE A 110 7.08 4.76 15.03
N GLY A 111 6.70 5.80 14.28
CA GLY A 111 6.27 7.08 14.83
C GLY A 111 4.79 7.11 15.19
N GLU A 112 3.95 6.55 14.32
CA GLU A 112 2.49 6.61 14.47
C GLU A 112 1.85 5.34 13.90
N ARG A 113 0.79 4.89 14.55
CA ARG A 113 -0.08 3.81 14.09
C ARG A 113 -1.51 4.31 14.07
N MET A 114 -2.22 4.12 12.98
CA MET A 114 -3.62 4.52 12.86
C MET A 114 -4.43 3.47 12.09
N SER A 115 -5.70 3.34 12.44
CA SER A 115 -6.67 2.55 11.68
C SER A 115 -7.67 3.49 11.02
N VAL A 116 -7.82 3.38 9.70
CA VAL A 116 -8.74 4.20 8.92
C VAL A 116 -9.58 3.28 8.04
N GLY A 117 -10.83 3.05 8.45
CA GLY A 117 -11.70 2.07 7.81
C GLY A 117 -11.07 0.68 7.86
N LYS A 118 -10.83 0.09 6.68
CA LYS A 118 -10.19 -1.23 6.53
C LYS A 118 -8.65 -1.18 6.43
N TYR A 119 -8.06 0.00 6.55
CA TYR A 119 -6.61 0.16 6.43
C TYR A 119 -5.98 0.33 7.79
N TYR A 120 -4.90 -0.40 8.01
CA TYR A 120 -3.96 -0.14 9.08
C TYR A 120 -2.76 0.60 8.49
N ILE A 121 -2.45 1.77 9.03
CA ILE A 121 -1.41 2.66 8.52
C ILE A 121 -0.31 2.77 9.57
N ILE A 122 0.92 2.51 9.15
CA ILE A 122 2.12 2.68 9.97
C ILE A 122 2.93 3.82 9.37
N LYS A 123 3.26 4.81 10.18
CA LYS A 123 4.24 5.83 9.85
C LYS A 123 5.60 5.42 10.39
N VAL A 124 6.57 5.23 9.51
CA VAL A 124 7.97 4.96 9.88
C VAL A 124 8.78 6.23 9.74
N VAL A 125 9.49 6.62 10.79
CA VAL A 125 10.32 7.84 10.85
C VAL A 125 11.78 7.45 10.76
N PHE A 126 12.54 8.16 9.94
CA PHE A 126 13.97 7.96 9.74
C PHE A 126 14.78 9.03 10.49
N LYS A 127 15.70 8.58 11.31
CA LYS A 127 16.64 9.45 12.07
C LYS A 127 18.07 8.92 11.92
N PRO A 128 18.92 9.58 11.10
CA PRO A 128 18.66 10.77 10.28
C PRO A 128 17.73 10.46 9.07
N PRO A 129 17.16 11.50 8.43
CA PRO A 129 16.41 11.32 7.18
C PRO A 129 17.25 10.65 6.10
N LEU A 130 16.62 9.82 5.27
CA LEU A 130 17.30 9.12 4.19
C LEU A 130 17.72 10.10 3.09
N ALA A 131 18.98 10.03 2.66
CA ALA A 131 19.53 10.92 1.65
C ALA A 131 18.91 10.66 0.26
N PRO A 132 18.69 11.72 -0.54
CA PRO A 132 18.17 11.58 -1.90
C PRO A 132 19.19 10.87 -2.81
N GLY A 133 18.68 10.04 -3.71
CA GLY A 133 19.48 9.26 -4.67
C GLY A 133 20.17 8.03 -4.10
N VAL A 134 20.22 7.87 -2.78
CA VAL A 134 20.88 6.72 -2.12
C VAL A 134 19.90 5.58 -1.93
N PRO A 135 20.16 4.38 -2.50
CA PRO A 135 19.35 3.19 -2.24
C PRO A 135 19.44 2.76 -0.77
N VAL A 136 18.32 2.42 -0.18
CA VAL A 136 18.22 1.94 1.19
C VAL A 136 17.42 0.65 1.24
N SER A 137 18.01 -0.40 1.80
CA SER A 137 17.30 -1.64 2.12
C SER A 137 16.42 -1.41 3.36
N ARG A 138 15.15 -1.69 3.23
CA ARG A 138 14.14 -1.50 4.27
C ARG A 138 13.38 -2.80 4.54
N LYS A 139 13.16 -3.07 5.82
CA LYS A 139 12.32 -4.18 6.30
C LYS A 139 11.14 -3.64 7.09
N VAL A 140 9.96 -4.21 6.88
CA VAL A 140 8.79 -4.09 7.76
C VAL A 140 8.26 -5.49 8.00
N ALA A 141 8.08 -5.87 9.25
CA ALA A 141 7.49 -7.14 9.62
C ALA A 141 6.45 -6.97 10.73
N TYR A 142 5.50 -7.88 10.80
CA TYR A 142 4.48 -7.94 11.85
C TYR A 142 3.77 -9.30 11.87
N ASN A 143 3.15 -9.62 13.00
CA ASN A 143 2.31 -10.78 13.14
C ASN A 143 0.83 -10.44 12.88
N ILE A 144 0.13 -11.39 12.29
CA ILE A 144 -1.29 -11.32 11.96
C ILE A 144 -1.98 -12.45 12.73
N TYR A 145 -2.96 -12.10 13.56
CA TYR A 145 -3.68 -13.05 14.40
C TYR A 145 -5.11 -13.21 13.92
N ASP A 146 -5.62 -14.45 13.88
CA ASP A 146 -7.00 -14.85 13.59
C ASP A 146 -7.54 -14.42 12.22
N ALA A 147 -6.66 -14.18 11.24
CA ALA A 147 -7.05 -13.68 9.92
C ALA A 147 -7.32 -14.78 8.89
N PHE A 148 -6.73 -15.97 9.05
CA PHE A 148 -6.70 -17.02 8.04
C PHE A 148 -7.40 -18.31 8.48
N THR A 149 -8.34 -18.22 9.42
CA THR A 149 -9.03 -19.37 10.05
C THR A 149 -10.21 -19.92 9.24
N GLY A 150 -10.64 -19.20 8.18
CA GLY A 150 -11.77 -19.64 7.34
C GLY A 150 -11.36 -20.71 6.32
N GLU A 151 -12.36 -21.35 5.72
CA GLU A 151 -12.17 -22.30 4.60
C GLU A 151 -11.66 -21.58 3.34
N ASP A 152 -12.30 -20.45 3.02
CA ASP A 152 -11.86 -19.55 1.94
C ASP A 152 -11.16 -18.34 2.54
N VAL A 153 -9.95 -18.11 2.11
CA VAL A 153 -9.05 -17.11 2.68
C VAL A 153 -8.57 -16.16 1.60
N SER A 154 -8.47 -14.89 1.94
CA SER A 154 -7.90 -13.89 1.06
C SER A 154 -6.86 -13.05 1.79
N PHE A 155 -5.76 -12.78 1.11
CA PHE A 155 -4.77 -11.78 1.49
C PHE A 155 -4.74 -10.68 0.43
N MET A 156 -4.81 -9.43 0.88
CA MET A 156 -4.79 -8.29 -0.02
C MET A 156 -3.78 -7.25 0.45
N PHE A 157 -3.04 -6.71 -0.49
CA PHE A 157 -2.17 -5.56 -0.24
C PHE A 157 -2.33 -4.48 -1.32
N VAL A 158 -1.94 -3.26 -0.99
CA VAL A 158 -2.06 -2.11 -1.88
C VAL A 158 -0.67 -1.62 -2.24
N GLY A 159 -0.44 -1.35 -3.52
CA GLY A 159 0.76 -0.68 -3.99
C GLY A 159 0.76 0.78 -3.54
N ASP A 160 1.62 1.15 -2.60
CA ASP A 160 1.73 2.52 -2.14
C ASP A 160 2.63 3.37 -3.04
N TYR A 161 3.70 2.78 -3.54
CA TYR A 161 4.72 3.43 -4.35
C TYR A 161 4.96 2.68 -5.65
N PRO A 162 5.45 3.39 -6.71
CA PRO A 162 5.90 2.72 -7.92
C PRO A 162 7.04 1.75 -7.56
N THR A 163 6.84 0.47 -7.83
CA THR A 163 7.82 -0.58 -7.56
C THR A 163 8.13 -1.30 -8.87
N ASP A 164 9.41 -1.45 -9.18
CA ASP A 164 9.82 -1.98 -10.51
C ASP A 164 9.76 -3.50 -10.57
N ASP A 165 10.12 -4.18 -9.48
CA ASP A 165 10.09 -5.64 -9.38
C ASP A 165 9.51 -6.09 -8.03
N VAL A 166 8.52 -6.98 -8.06
CA VAL A 166 7.85 -7.47 -6.86
C VAL A 166 7.69 -8.98 -6.91
N VAL A 167 8.15 -9.63 -5.86
CA VAL A 167 7.89 -11.04 -5.62
C VAL A 167 7.11 -11.19 -4.32
N PHE A 168 5.98 -11.89 -4.38
CA PHE A 168 5.20 -12.24 -3.21
C PHE A 168 5.22 -13.75 -2.99
N ARG A 169 5.55 -14.20 -1.78
CA ARG A 169 5.56 -15.60 -1.37
C ARG A 169 4.63 -15.86 -0.21
N VAL A 170 3.89 -16.96 -0.30
CA VAL A 170 3.11 -17.48 0.82
C VAL A 170 3.66 -18.84 1.19
N HIS A 171 4.01 -19.00 2.44
CA HIS A 171 4.46 -20.26 3.03
C HIS A 171 3.32 -20.86 3.85
N PHE A 172 2.94 -22.07 3.51
CA PHE A 172 1.91 -22.84 4.20
C PHE A 172 2.54 -23.79 5.21
N PRO A 173 1.86 -24.06 6.34
CA PRO A 173 2.36 -25.02 7.33
C PRO A 173 2.36 -26.44 6.75
N PRO A 174 3.28 -27.30 7.22
CA PRO A 174 3.31 -28.71 6.81
C PRO A 174 1.95 -29.39 7.02
N GLY A 175 1.52 -30.15 6.02
CA GLY A 175 0.27 -30.93 6.09
C GLY A 175 -1.00 -30.13 5.77
N ARG A 176 -0.88 -28.84 5.43
CA ARG A 176 -2.00 -28.01 5.01
C ARG A 176 -1.72 -27.30 3.69
N THR A 177 -1.82 -28.06 2.60
CA THR A 177 -1.62 -27.55 1.25
C THR A 177 -2.88 -26.81 0.77
N PRO A 178 -2.75 -25.61 0.19
CA PRO A 178 -3.89 -24.86 -0.31
C PRO A 178 -4.49 -25.51 -1.56
N HIS A 179 -5.80 -25.41 -1.67
CA HIS A 179 -6.56 -25.76 -2.86
C HIS A 179 -7.10 -24.50 -3.53
N ARG A 180 -7.43 -24.54 -4.83
CA ARG A 180 -8.09 -23.45 -5.58
C ARG A 180 -7.43 -22.08 -5.39
N THR A 181 -6.14 -22.01 -5.61
CA THR A 181 -5.40 -20.76 -5.51
C THR A 181 -5.71 -19.82 -6.67
N ARG A 182 -5.87 -18.53 -6.39
CA ARG A 182 -6.13 -17.49 -7.37
C ARG A 182 -5.40 -16.21 -7.01
N ALA A 183 -4.73 -15.59 -7.99
CA ALA A 183 -4.16 -14.26 -7.84
C ALA A 183 -4.73 -13.31 -8.89
N PHE A 184 -4.99 -12.07 -8.52
CA PHE A 184 -5.45 -11.05 -9.45
C PHE A 184 -5.13 -9.64 -8.99
N VAL A 185 -5.10 -8.72 -9.96
CA VAL A 185 -4.85 -7.30 -9.73
C VAL A 185 -6.09 -6.49 -10.07
N LYS A 186 -6.55 -5.66 -9.12
CA LYS A 186 -7.67 -4.74 -9.29
C LYS A 186 -7.18 -3.31 -9.35
N VAL A 187 -7.52 -2.60 -10.43
CA VAL A 187 -7.17 -1.19 -10.63
C VAL A 187 -8.45 -0.37 -10.80
N GLY A 188 -8.84 0.36 -9.74
CA GLY A 188 -10.10 1.12 -9.73
C GLY A 188 -11.32 0.23 -9.90
N ALA A 189 -12.26 0.64 -10.77
CA ALA A 189 -13.50 -0.09 -11.07
C ALA A 189 -13.37 -1.12 -12.21
N ARG A 190 -12.15 -1.33 -12.74
CA ARG A 190 -11.92 -2.31 -13.82
C ARG A 190 -12.03 -3.72 -13.31
N GLU A 191 -12.44 -4.63 -14.20
CA GLU A 191 -12.45 -6.06 -13.89
C GLU A 191 -11.06 -6.55 -13.47
N PRO A 192 -10.99 -7.45 -12.45
CA PRO A 192 -9.74 -8.00 -12.00
C PRO A 192 -9.05 -8.79 -13.12
N LYS A 193 -7.75 -8.55 -13.29
CA LYS A 193 -6.92 -9.33 -14.20
C LYS A 193 -6.28 -10.47 -13.42
N ALA A 194 -6.57 -11.71 -13.83
CA ALA A 194 -5.91 -12.89 -13.28
C ALA A 194 -4.40 -12.86 -13.55
N SER A 195 -3.64 -13.48 -12.67
CA SER A 195 -2.18 -13.61 -12.74
C SER A 195 -1.78 -15.05 -12.44
N ASP A 196 -0.67 -15.47 -13.02
CA ASP A 196 -0.13 -16.79 -12.81
C ASP A 196 0.56 -16.90 -11.45
N LEU A 197 0.41 -18.07 -10.82
CA LEU A 197 1.04 -18.47 -9.56
C LEU A 197 1.92 -19.68 -9.81
N GLU A 198 3.11 -19.66 -9.22
CA GLU A 198 4.04 -20.77 -9.20
C GLU A 198 3.92 -21.48 -7.83
N ALA A 199 3.63 -22.76 -7.82
CA ALA A 199 3.66 -23.58 -6.60
C ALA A 199 4.99 -24.32 -6.51
N SER A 200 5.54 -24.47 -5.30
CA SER A 200 6.67 -25.37 -5.05
C SER A 200 6.28 -26.85 -5.27
N PRO A 201 7.23 -27.75 -5.52
CA PRO A 201 6.93 -29.17 -5.77
C PRO A 201 6.15 -29.86 -4.64
N ASP A 202 6.37 -29.43 -3.40
CA ASP A 202 5.68 -29.92 -2.21
C ASP A 202 4.34 -29.19 -1.93
N GLY A 203 4.01 -28.18 -2.74
CA GLY A 203 2.80 -27.36 -2.59
C GLY A 203 2.80 -26.42 -1.39
N ASN A 204 3.88 -26.37 -0.61
CA ASN A 204 3.93 -25.57 0.62
C ASN A 204 4.32 -24.11 0.40
N VAL A 205 4.71 -23.73 -0.81
CA VAL A 205 5.04 -22.33 -1.14
C VAL A 205 4.33 -21.94 -2.43
N LEU A 206 3.58 -20.82 -2.38
CA LEU A 206 3.10 -20.15 -3.57
C LEU A 206 3.97 -18.92 -3.83
N THR A 207 4.39 -18.74 -5.07
CA THR A 207 5.16 -17.59 -5.52
C THR A 207 4.38 -16.83 -6.59
N TRP A 208 4.22 -15.53 -6.38
CA TRP A 208 3.62 -14.62 -7.33
C TRP A 208 4.63 -13.57 -7.79
N ARG A 209 5.03 -13.63 -9.05
CA ARG A 209 5.92 -12.64 -9.67
C ARG A 209 5.09 -11.58 -10.36
N LEU A 210 5.09 -10.38 -9.79
CA LEU A 210 4.25 -9.27 -10.25
C LEU A 210 4.93 -8.37 -11.28
N GLY A 211 6.27 -8.41 -11.37
CA GLY A 211 7.01 -7.39 -12.10
C GLY A 211 6.71 -6.01 -11.52
N ARG A 212 6.25 -5.09 -12.36
CA ARG A 212 5.98 -3.71 -11.93
C ARG A 212 4.66 -3.56 -11.16
N MET A 213 4.74 -3.05 -9.94
CA MET A 213 3.58 -2.71 -9.13
C MET A 213 3.15 -1.25 -9.33
N LYS A 214 1.84 -1.03 -9.50
CA LYS A 214 1.26 0.31 -9.73
C LYS A 214 0.72 0.89 -8.42
N PRO A 215 0.99 2.17 -8.11
CA PRO A 215 0.41 2.84 -6.96
C PRO A 215 -1.13 2.85 -7.01
N GLY A 216 -1.75 2.50 -5.89
CA GLY A 216 -3.21 2.44 -5.75
C GLY A 216 -3.87 1.20 -6.31
N ALA A 217 -3.13 0.29 -6.96
CA ALA A 217 -3.65 -1.02 -7.34
C ALA A 217 -3.76 -1.93 -6.11
N GLN A 218 -4.79 -2.77 -6.10
CA GLN A 218 -5.01 -3.80 -5.09
C GLN A 218 -4.57 -5.15 -5.67
N TYR A 219 -3.77 -5.86 -4.93
CA TYR A 219 -3.21 -7.17 -5.27
C TYR A 219 -3.83 -8.19 -4.33
N HIS A 220 -4.59 -9.12 -4.90
CA HIS A 220 -5.36 -10.12 -4.17
C HIS A 220 -4.76 -11.50 -4.42
N LEU A 221 -4.58 -12.25 -3.34
CA LEU A 221 -4.27 -13.67 -3.36
C LEU A 221 -5.32 -14.40 -2.54
N GLU A 222 -5.97 -15.37 -3.15
CA GLU A 222 -7.04 -16.15 -2.56
C GLU A 222 -6.68 -17.63 -2.62
N TRP A 223 -7.04 -18.38 -1.59
CA TRP A 223 -6.90 -19.83 -1.55
C TRP A 223 -7.98 -20.43 -0.65
N SER A 224 -8.26 -21.71 -0.90
CA SER A 224 -9.06 -22.55 0.00
C SER A 224 -8.17 -23.63 0.63
N TRP A 225 -8.55 -24.09 1.79
CA TRP A 225 -7.87 -25.18 2.49
C TRP A 225 -8.42 -26.55 2.11
#